data_479592a4cd8534775c75368749ae59c3
#
_entry.id   479592a4cd8534775c75368749ae59c3
#
_cell.length_a   1.000
_cell.length_b   1.000
_cell.length_c   1.000
_cell.angle_alpha   90.00
_cell.angle_beta   90.00
_cell.angle_gamma   90.00
#
_symmetry.space_group_name_H-M   'P 1'
#
loop_
_entity.id
_entity.type
_entity.pdbx_description
1 polymer ?
#
loop_
_entity_poly.entity_id
_entity_poly.type
_entity_poly.pdbx_seq_one_letter_code
_entity_poly.pdbx_strand_id
1 'polypeptide(L)'
;MFLARLLVLFSLVCISCAHSSFEQKQLKHALDFATSNRLELEILLQHYTYDSLKLEAAKFLIRNMPHCYSYQQGGEMDSVKRVRTYYSPFGQIDQTYARRWGHYTYRNLPKIYDAHIITAEYLIDNIDRAFDNWQKRPLEPFSFI
;
A
#
# COMPACT_ATOMS: atom_id res chain seq x y z
N MET A 1 41.29 -10.95 18.85
CA MET A 1 39.86 -10.82 19.12
C MET A 1 39.28 -9.42 18.92
N PHE A 2 40.03 -8.36 19.18
CA PHE A 2 39.54 -6.96 19.03
C PHE A 2 39.26 -6.58 17.57
N LEU A 3 40.16 -6.94 16.65
CA LEU A 3 40.01 -6.62 15.22
C LEU A 3 38.78 -7.25 14.56
N ALA A 4 38.45 -8.50 14.92
CA ALA A 4 37.25 -9.18 14.39
C ALA A 4 35.96 -8.52 14.85
N ARG A 5 35.89 -8.05 16.10
CA ARG A 5 34.73 -7.29 16.61
C ARG A 5 34.57 -5.93 15.94
N LEU A 6 35.67 -5.26 15.63
CA LEU A 6 35.65 -3.98 14.92
C LEU A 6 35.15 -4.14 13.47
N LEU A 7 35.58 -5.21 12.78
CA LEU A 7 35.10 -5.51 11.42
C LEU A 7 33.60 -5.84 11.36
N VAL A 8 33.09 -6.58 12.35
CA VAL A 8 31.64 -6.89 12.44
C VAL A 8 30.84 -5.61 12.69
N LEU A 9 31.27 -4.73 13.57
CA LEU A 9 30.59 -3.46 13.82
C LEU A 9 30.61 -2.56 12.57
N PHE A 10 31.72 -2.51 11.87
CA PHE A 10 31.83 -1.72 10.63
C PHE A 10 30.94 -2.26 9.51
N SER A 11 30.82 -3.60 9.38
CA SER A 11 29.91 -4.21 8.40
C SER A 11 28.44 -3.92 8.71
N LEU A 12 28.04 -3.93 9.98
CA LEU A 12 26.67 -3.60 10.39
C LEU A 12 26.30 -2.14 10.09
N VAL A 13 27.23 -1.20 10.31
CA VAL A 13 27.04 0.22 9.97
C VAL A 13 26.91 0.42 8.46
N CYS A 14 27.72 -0.25 7.64
CA CYS A 14 27.64 -0.17 6.18
C CYS A 14 26.32 -0.72 5.64
N ILE A 15 25.78 -1.81 6.20
CA ILE A 15 24.49 -2.39 5.81
C ILE A 15 23.36 -1.43 6.14
N SER A 16 23.38 -0.79 7.31
CA SER A 16 22.37 0.20 7.73
C SER A 16 22.36 1.41 6.79
N CYS A 17 23.52 1.96 6.42
CA CYS A 17 23.60 3.08 5.49
C CYS A 17 23.11 2.73 4.08
N ALA A 18 23.39 1.52 3.58
CA ALA A 18 22.94 1.07 2.27
C ALA A 18 21.41 0.89 2.23
N HIS A 19 20.83 0.37 3.30
CA HIS A 19 19.38 0.21 3.41
C HIS A 19 18.65 1.56 3.41
N SER A 20 19.10 2.51 4.21
CA SER A 20 18.54 3.88 4.25
C SER A 20 18.59 4.57 2.88
N SER A 21 19.69 4.43 2.12
CA SER A 21 19.81 5.03 0.80
C SER A 21 18.88 4.40 -0.24
N PHE A 22 18.59 3.11 -0.13
CA PHE A 22 17.66 2.40 -0.99
C PHE A 22 16.21 2.85 -0.75
N GLU A 23 15.80 2.92 0.51
CA GLU A 23 14.45 3.39 0.87
C GLU A 23 14.19 4.84 0.43
N GLN A 24 15.19 5.71 0.55
CA GLN A 24 15.10 7.10 0.06
C GLN A 24 14.90 7.16 -1.45
N LYS A 25 15.60 6.30 -2.20
CA LYS A 25 15.42 6.22 -3.67
C LYS A 25 14.02 5.72 -4.03
N GLN A 26 13.51 4.73 -3.32
CA GLN A 26 12.14 4.24 -3.53
C GLN A 26 11.10 5.32 -3.23
N LEU A 27 11.26 6.05 -2.11
CA LEU A 27 10.37 7.15 -1.75
C LEU A 27 10.36 8.23 -2.83
N LYS A 28 11.57 8.64 -3.27
CA LYS A 28 11.69 9.62 -4.37
C LYS A 28 10.99 9.12 -5.63
N HIS A 29 11.23 7.87 -6.03
CA HIS A 29 10.58 7.28 -7.19
C HIS A 29 9.06 7.31 -7.08
N ALA A 30 8.50 6.97 -5.90
CA ALA A 30 7.05 6.99 -5.67
C ALA A 30 6.47 8.41 -5.73
N LEU A 31 7.17 9.41 -5.19
CA LEU A 31 6.78 10.81 -5.30
C LEU A 31 6.82 11.31 -6.74
N ASP A 32 7.84 10.93 -7.50
CA ASP A 32 7.95 11.28 -8.93
C ASP A 32 6.85 10.57 -9.75
N PHE A 33 6.51 9.33 -9.40
CA PHE A 33 5.43 8.57 -10.01
C PHE A 33 4.04 9.20 -9.79
N ALA A 34 3.82 9.86 -8.65
CA ALA A 34 2.54 10.51 -8.33
C ALA A 34 2.20 11.70 -9.25
N THR A 35 3.16 12.20 -10.04
CA THR A 35 2.98 13.28 -11.02
C THR A 35 2.29 14.53 -10.42
N SER A 36 1.11 14.90 -10.90
CA SER A 36 0.34 16.05 -10.41
C SER A 36 -0.13 15.92 -8.96
N ASN A 37 -0.26 14.68 -8.44
CA ASN A 37 -0.69 14.41 -7.07
C ASN A 37 0.45 14.39 -6.04
N ARG A 38 1.68 14.65 -6.48
CA ARG A 38 2.87 14.66 -5.63
C ARG A 38 2.71 15.56 -4.40
N LEU A 39 2.07 16.72 -4.57
CA LEU A 39 1.88 17.68 -3.49
C LEU A 39 1.11 17.07 -2.30
N GLU A 40 0.08 16.27 -2.57
CA GLU A 40 -0.69 15.59 -1.53
C GLU A 40 0.19 14.65 -0.70
N LEU A 41 1.08 13.91 -1.34
CA LEU A 41 2.00 13.02 -0.66
C LEU A 41 3.08 13.77 0.14
N GLU A 42 3.53 14.92 -0.34
CA GLU A 42 4.46 15.80 0.39
C GLU A 42 3.78 16.44 1.60
N ILE A 43 2.51 16.85 1.51
CA ILE A 43 1.72 17.36 2.64
C ILE A 43 1.60 16.27 3.73
N LEU A 44 1.33 15.02 3.36
CA LEU A 44 1.29 13.90 4.30
C LEU A 44 2.61 13.76 5.07
N LEU A 45 3.75 13.79 4.36
CA LEU A 45 5.07 13.67 4.99
C LEU A 45 5.35 14.85 5.92
N GLN A 46 4.97 16.06 5.52
CA GLN A 46 5.13 17.27 6.32
C GLN A 46 4.26 17.22 7.58
N HIS A 47 3.05 16.69 7.49
CA HIS A 47 2.13 16.55 8.63
C HIS A 47 2.75 15.76 9.79
N TYR A 48 3.47 14.68 9.48
CA TYR A 48 4.07 13.80 10.49
C TYR A 48 5.54 14.08 10.79
N THR A 49 6.07 15.24 10.43
CA THR A 49 7.51 15.57 10.64
C THR A 49 7.96 15.38 12.08
N TYR A 50 7.08 15.64 13.06
CA TYR A 50 7.37 15.53 14.48
C TYR A 50 6.92 14.21 15.14
N ASP A 51 6.28 13.30 14.38
CA ASP A 51 5.88 11.97 14.83
C ASP A 51 6.63 10.91 14.01
N SER A 52 7.74 10.43 14.54
CA SER A 52 8.63 9.52 13.82
C SER A 52 7.97 8.21 13.40
N LEU A 53 7.07 7.66 14.22
CA LEU A 53 6.39 6.39 13.92
C LEU A 53 5.38 6.56 12.79
N LYS A 54 4.55 7.60 12.86
CA LYS A 54 3.57 7.89 11.80
C LYS A 54 4.26 8.34 10.53
N LEU A 55 5.39 9.07 10.63
CA LEU A 55 6.21 9.44 9.47
C LEU A 55 6.75 8.21 8.74
N GLU A 56 7.27 7.22 9.45
CA GLU A 56 7.73 5.97 8.83
C GLU A 56 6.59 5.18 8.22
N ALA A 57 5.40 5.15 8.85
CA ALA A 57 4.21 4.56 8.27
C ALA A 57 3.79 5.28 6.97
N ALA A 58 3.80 6.61 6.96
CA ALA A 58 3.51 7.42 5.77
C ALA A 58 4.51 7.15 4.64
N LYS A 59 5.82 7.13 4.93
CA LYS A 59 6.86 6.77 3.96
C LYS A 59 6.67 5.36 3.41
N PHE A 60 6.32 4.39 4.25
CA PHE A 60 6.04 3.02 3.83
C PHE A 60 4.85 2.97 2.87
N LEU A 61 3.75 3.64 3.18
CA LEU A 61 2.58 3.69 2.31
C LEU A 61 2.94 4.30 0.95
N ILE A 62 3.60 5.46 0.93
CA ILE A 62 3.99 6.14 -0.32
C ILE A 62 4.88 5.26 -1.19
N ARG A 63 5.90 4.59 -0.60
CA ARG A 63 6.82 3.71 -1.35
C ARG A 63 6.11 2.58 -2.08
N ASN A 64 4.98 2.11 -1.53
CA ASN A 64 4.23 0.99 -2.10
C ASN A 64 3.10 1.42 -3.06
N MET A 65 2.71 2.70 -3.09
CA MET A 65 1.64 3.21 -3.95
C MET A 65 1.83 2.98 -5.46
N PRO A 66 3.04 2.99 -6.04
CA PRO A 66 3.22 2.68 -7.46
C PRO A 66 2.72 1.29 -7.88
N HIS A 67 2.54 0.38 -6.91
CA HIS A 67 2.02 -0.96 -7.14
C HIS A 67 0.52 -1.08 -6.84
N CYS A 68 -0.08 -0.05 -6.23
CA CYS A 68 -1.48 -0.02 -5.85
C CYS A 68 -2.32 0.66 -6.93
N TYR A 69 -3.25 -0.08 -7.49
CA TYR A 69 -4.15 0.44 -8.52
C TYR A 69 -5.49 -0.30 -8.51
N SER A 70 -6.51 0.38 -8.97
CA SER A 70 -7.78 -0.18 -9.34
C SER A 70 -7.96 -0.14 -10.86
N TYR A 71 -8.89 -0.92 -11.38
CA TYR A 71 -9.28 -0.80 -12.78
C TYR A 71 -10.43 0.19 -12.91
N GLN A 72 -10.37 1.02 -13.94
CA GLN A 72 -11.46 1.95 -14.23
C GLN A 72 -12.77 1.18 -14.41
N GLN A 73 -13.78 1.56 -13.61
CA GLN A 73 -15.09 0.93 -13.69
C GLN A 73 -15.81 1.46 -14.94
N GLY A 74 -16.25 0.51 -15.78
CA GLY A 74 -17.14 0.78 -16.91
C GLY A 74 -18.41 -0.06 -16.77
N GLY A 75 -19.41 0.16 -17.61
CA GLY A 75 -20.67 -0.58 -17.58
C GLY A 75 -20.54 -2.09 -17.60
N GLU A 76 -19.45 -2.60 -18.20
CA GLU A 76 -19.09 -4.02 -18.19
C GLU A 76 -18.72 -4.53 -16.81
N MET A 77 -17.96 -3.75 -16.01
CA MET A 77 -17.60 -4.10 -14.65
C MET A 77 -18.84 -4.14 -13.73
N ASP A 78 -19.78 -3.24 -13.93
CA ASP A 78 -21.05 -3.26 -13.17
C ASP A 78 -21.86 -4.51 -13.47
N SER A 79 -21.84 -4.97 -14.71
CA SER A 79 -22.48 -6.24 -15.10
C SER A 79 -21.82 -7.44 -14.40
N VAL A 80 -20.49 -7.48 -14.34
CA VAL A 80 -19.75 -8.54 -13.61
C VAL A 80 -20.05 -8.51 -12.12
N LYS A 81 -20.10 -7.32 -11.50
CA LYS A 81 -20.45 -7.16 -10.07
C LYS A 81 -21.88 -7.64 -9.79
N ARG A 82 -22.85 -7.27 -10.62
CA ARG A 82 -24.26 -7.72 -10.49
C ARG A 82 -24.38 -9.23 -10.56
N VAL A 83 -23.70 -9.85 -11.53
CA VAL A 83 -23.67 -11.31 -11.67
C VAL A 83 -23.07 -11.96 -10.44
N ARG A 84 -21.94 -11.47 -9.94
CA ARG A 84 -21.27 -12.01 -8.74
C ARG A 84 -22.15 -11.86 -7.48
N THR A 85 -22.87 -10.73 -7.33
CA THR A 85 -23.76 -10.51 -6.19
C THR A 85 -24.98 -11.42 -6.26
N TYR A 86 -25.51 -11.67 -7.45
CA TYR A 86 -26.68 -12.54 -7.66
C TYR A 86 -26.37 -14.01 -7.35
N TYR A 87 -25.20 -14.51 -7.73
CA TYR A 87 -24.85 -15.93 -7.56
C TYR A 87 -24.06 -16.26 -6.27
N SER A 88 -23.54 -15.26 -5.59
CA SER A 88 -22.78 -15.45 -4.33
C SER A 88 -23.56 -16.18 -3.22
N PRO A 89 -24.89 -15.98 -3.03
CA PRO A 89 -25.66 -16.67 -1.99
C PRO A 89 -25.86 -18.16 -2.22
N PHE A 90 -25.75 -18.63 -3.47
CA PHE A 90 -26.08 -20.00 -3.84
C PHE A 90 -24.88 -20.91 -4.09
N GLY A 91 -23.66 -20.38 -4.00
CA GLY A 91 -22.43 -21.19 -4.11
C GLY A 91 -22.20 -21.90 -5.45
N GLN A 92 -23.11 -21.77 -6.41
CA GLN A 92 -23.01 -22.40 -7.73
C GLN A 92 -22.84 -21.34 -8.80
N ILE A 93 -21.62 -21.23 -9.32
CA ILE A 93 -21.36 -20.48 -10.56
C ILE A 93 -21.85 -21.37 -11.70
N ASP A 94 -22.94 -20.98 -12.35
CA ASP A 94 -23.33 -21.62 -13.61
C ASP A 94 -22.14 -21.58 -14.58
N GLN A 95 -21.70 -22.77 -15.02
CA GLN A 95 -20.57 -22.91 -15.94
C GLN A 95 -20.77 -22.16 -17.26
N THR A 96 -22.02 -21.95 -17.67
CA THR A 96 -22.37 -21.16 -18.85
C THR A 96 -21.98 -19.68 -18.67
N TYR A 97 -22.21 -19.15 -17.48
CA TYR A 97 -21.78 -17.79 -17.10
C TYR A 97 -20.27 -17.70 -16.96
N ALA A 98 -19.63 -18.66 -16.30
CA ALA A 98 -18.17 -18.69 -16.18
C ALA A 98 -17.48 -18.73 -17.56
N ARG A 99 -18.01 -19.45 -18.54
CA ARG A 99 -17.50 -19.44 -19.92
C ARG A 99 -17.72 -18.11 -20.62
N ARG A 100 -18.89 -17.48 -20.46
CA ARG A 100 -19.23 -16.20 -21.09
C ARG A 100 -18.42 -15.04 -20.54
N TRP A 101 -18.13 -15.04 -19.23
CA TRP A 101 -17.44 -13.96 -18.51
C TRP A 101 -15.96 -14.25 -18.23
N GLY A 102 -15.53 -15.51 -18.34
CA GLY A 102 -14.12 -15.92 -18.17
C GLY A 102 -13.17 -15.36 -19.24
N HIS A 103 -13.70 -14.79 -20.32
CA HIS A 103 -12.93 -14.07 -21.34
C HIS A 103 -12.75 -12.57 -21.00
N TYR A 104 -13.46 -12.03 -20.00
CA TYR A 104 -13.23 -10.67 -19.51
C TYR A 104 -11.94 -10.62 -18.71
N THR A 105 -10.85 -10.43 -19.43
CA THR A 105 -9.56 -10.17 -18.79
C THR A 105 -9.50 -8.70 -18.45
N TYR A 106 -9.26 -8.39 -17.16
CA TYR A 106 -8.94 -7.04 -16.65
C TYR A 106 -7.74 -6.40 -17.39
N ARG A 107 -7.06 -7.14 -18.26
CA ARG A 107 -5.85 -6.74 -18.98
C ARG A 107 -6.02 -5.50 -19.86
N ASN A 108 -7.23 -5.24 -20.34
CA ASN A 108 -7.52 -4.15 -21.28
C ASN A 108 -8.19 -2.94 -20.60
N LEU A 109 -8.46 -2.99 -19.29
CA LEU A 109 -9.05 -1.86 -18.59
C LEU A 109 -7.97 -0.87 -18.16
N PRO A 110 -8.22 0.44 -18.29
CA PRO A 110 -7.31 1.46 -17.79
C PRO A 110 -7.10 1.30 -16.28
N LYS A 111 -5.86 1.43 -15.84
CA LYS A 111 -5.50 1.42 -14.42
C LYS A 111 -5.60 2.82 -13.85
N ILE A 112 -6.20 2.93 -12.69
CA ILE A 112 -6.20 4.14 -11.87
C ILE A 112 -5.30 3.86 -10.68
N TYR A 113 -4.16 4.52 -10.63
CA TYR A 113 -3.19 4.36 -9.55
C TYR A 113 -3.57 5.23 -8.35
N ASP A 114 -3.50 4.66 -7.15
CA ASP A 114 -3.81 5.37 -5.91
C ASP A 114 -2.90 6.59 -5.75
N ALA A 115 -1.62 6.48 -6.10
CA ALA A 115 -0.67 7.58 -6.07
C ALA A 115 -1.13 8.82 -6.87
N HIS A 116 -1.99 8.66 -7.88
CA HIS A 116 -2.44 9.77 -8.74
C HIS A 116 -3.68 10.48 -8.24
N ILE A 117 -4.42 9.90 -7.27
CA ILE A 117 -5.76 10.39 -6.89
C ILE A 117 -5.98 10.54 -5.38
N ILE A 118 -5.13 9.90 -4.55
CA ILE A 118 -5.34 9.86 -3.10
C ILE A 118 -4.99 11.22 -2.49
N THR A 119 -5.81 11.67 -1.52
CA THR A 119 -5.58 12.93 -0.82
C THR A 119 -4.78 12.75 0.46
N ALA A 120 -4.04 13.78 0.87
CA ALA A 120 -3.35 13.82 2.15
C ALA A 120 -4.30 13.62 3.32
N GLU A 121 -5.46 14.29 3.30
CA GLU A 121 -6.49 14.18 4.34
C GLU A 121 -6.93 12.73 4.55
N TYR A 122 -7.23 12.01 3.46
CA TYR A 122 -7.64 10.61 3.54
C TYR A 122 -6.56 9.73 4.17
N LEU A 123 -5.29 9.95 3.79
CA LEU A 123 -4.17 9.17 4.33
C LEU A 123 -3.91 9.50 5.80
N ILE A 124 -4.00 10.77 6.21
CA ILE A 124 -3.86 11.22 7.59
C ILE A 124 -4.92 10.55 8.47
N ASP A 125 -6.20 10.65 8.07
CA ASP A 125 -7.31 10.03 8.81
C ASP A 125 -7.10 8.52 9.00
N ASN A 126 -6.67 7.81 7.96
CA ASN A 126 -6.42 6.37 8.04
C ASN A 126 -5.22 6.01 8.93
N ILE A 127 -4.11 6.74 8.84
CA ILE A 127 -2.95 6.54 9.70
C ILE A 127 -3.31 6.81 11.16
N ASP A 128 -3.96 7.93 11.43
CA ASP A 128 -4.36 8.31 12.80
C ASP A 128 -5.28 7.27 13.42
N ARG A 129 -6.30 6.83 12.70
CA ARG A 129 -7.20 5.76 13.16
C ARG A 129 -6.49 4.43 13.38
N ALA A 130 -5.53 4.08 12.54
CA ALA A 130 -4.76 2.85 12.70
C ALA A 130 -3.93 2.89 13.99
N PHE A 131 -3.26 3.99 14.26
CA PHE A 131 -2.46 4.18 15.48
C PHE A 131 -3.34 4.26 16.73
N ASP A 132 -4.46 4.96 16.69
CA ASP A 132 -5.43 5.02 17.77
C ASP A 132 -5.98 3.64 18.15
N ASN A 133 -6.32 2.83 17.15
CA ASN A 133 -6.81 1.48 17.38
C ASN A 133 -5.72 0.55 17.93
N TRP A 134 -4.49 0.70 17.45
CA TRP A 134 -3.35 -0.05 17.96
C TRP A 134 -3.06 0.26 19.43
N GLN A 135 -3.12 1.53 19.82
CA GLN A 135 -2.93 1.94 21.23
C GLN A 135 -4.04 1.44 22.16
N LYS A 136 -5.29 1.38 21.67
CA LYS A 136 -6.45 0.93 22.45
C LYS A 136 -6.51 -0.60 22.61
N ARG A 137 -5.86 -1.35 21.74
CA ARG A 137 -5.78 -2.82 21.78
C ARG A 137 -4.33 -3.25 21.78
N PRO A 138 -3.62 -3.19 22.93
CA PRO A 138 -2.34 -3.85 23.02
C PRO A 138 -2.54 -5.29 22.58
N LEU A 139 -1.73 -5.74 21.63
CA LEU A 139 -1.78 -7.12 21.11
C LEU A 139 -1.64 -8.05 22.30
N GLU A 140 -2.71 -8.74 22.68
CA GLU A 140 -2.58 -9.89 23.56
C GLU A 140 -1.65 -10.89 22.86
N PRO A 141 -0.64 -11.40 23.56
CA PRO A 141 0.23 -12.40 22.97
C PRO A 141 -0.64 -13.53 22.46
N PHE A 142 -0.57 -13.84 21.17
CA PHE A 142 -1.28 -14.97 20.58
C PHE A 142 -0.88 -16.22 21.37
N SER A 143 -1.73 -16.68 22.27
CA SER A 143 -1.63 -18.01 22.82
C SER A 143 -2.08 -18.98 21.72
N PHE A 144 -1.11 -19.55 21.02
CA PHE A 144 -1.37 -20.72 20.20
C PHE A 144 -1.78 -21.86 21.14
N ILE A 145 -3.07 -22.23 21.11
CA ILE A 145 -3.58 -23.46 21.71
C ILE A 145 -3.35 -24.58 20.70
#